data_b661e246013ef7dad459331764c9cfcb
#
_entry.id   b661e246013ef7dad459331764c9cfcb
#
_cell.length_a   1.000
_cell.length_b   1.000
_cell.length_c   1.000
_cell.angle_alpha   90.00
_cell.angle_beta   90.00
_cell.angle_gamma   90.00
#
_symmetry.space_group_name_H-M   'P 1'
#
loop_
_entity.id
_entity.type
_entity.pdbx_description
1 polymer ?
#
loop_
_entity_poly.entity_id
_entity_poly.type
_entity_poly.pdbx_seq_one_letter_code
_entity_poly.pdbx_strand_id
1 'polypeptide(L)'
;MASIPAGRIVDEGFRLALRGTPGTGKSTIAGLLSETGFEVLTVESLAEQNDLKGYLDLEDGALVIDTDALHQALSEPWQTSPGGPVIVDGHLSHHLPCDAVVVLRCSPDVLESRLSERGYQSEKVQSNSEWELIGGSWNEYEADMPWVEFDTTASDVESIVASITGWIADGFKPASQSPGIDWIERMGD
;
A
#
# COMPACT_ATOMS: atom_id res chain seq x y z
N MET A 1 -17.40 11.23 -16.32
CA MET A 1 -17.23 10.09 -15.40
C MET A 1 -18.18 10.33 -14.23
N ALA A 2 -19.11 9.42 -13.95
CA ALA A 2 -20.08 9.57 -12.88
C ALA A 2 -19.35 9.30 -11.55
N SER A 3 -19.32 10.30 -10.65
CA SER A 3 -18.81 10.14 -9.30
C SER A 3 -19.70 9.15 -8.54
N ILE A 4 -19.13 8.02 -8.12
CA ILE A 4 -19.85 7.04 -7.30
C ILE A 4 -20.14 7.68 -5.95
N PRO A 5 -21.39 7.68 -5.43
CA PRO A 5 -21.69 8.27 -4.13
C PRO A 5 -21.06 7.44 -3.01
N ALA A 6 -20.43 8.13 -2.04
CA ALA A 6 -19.64 7.57 -0.93
C ALA A 6 -20.30 6.40 -0.17
N GLY A 7 -21.61 6.45 0.09
CA GLY A 7 -22.32 5.38 0.79
C GLY A 7 -22.47 4.08 0.03
N ARG A 8 -22.32 4.09 -1.29
CA ARG A 8 -22.45 2.91 -2.14
C ARG A 8 -21.21 2.03 -2.16
N ILE A 9 -20.01 2.64 -2.00
CA ILE A 9 -18.73 1.95 -2.05
C ILE A 9 -18.56 1.03 -0.84
N VAL A 10 -18.98 1.47 0.34
CA VAL A 10 -18.84 0.69 1.59
C VAL A 10 -19.81 -0.50 1.62
N ASP A 11 -21.00 -0.35 1.00
CA ASP A 11 -22.03 -1.40 0.99
C ASP A 11 -21.79 -2.47 -0.12
N GLU A 12 -21.09 -2.11 -1.22
CA GLU A 12 -20.90 -3.00 -2.37
C GLU A 12 -19.54 -3.74 -2.36
N GLY A 13 -18.67 -3.43 -1.38
CA GLY A 13 -17.30 -3.92 -1.32
C GLY A 13 -16.35 -3.16 -2.26
N PHE A 14 -15.06 -3.18 -1.96
CA PHE A 14 -14.01 -2.49 -2.71
C PHE A 14 -12.66 -3.17 -2.48
N ARG A 15 -11.66 -2.84 -3.29
CA ARG A 15 -10.27 -3.28 -3.15
C ARG A 15 -9.38 -2.08 -2.90
N LEU A 16 -8.69 -2.10 -1.77
CA LEU A 16 -7.79 -1.04 -1.34
C LEU A 16 -6.34 -1.52 -1.42
N ALA A 17 -5.54 -0.90 -2.26
CA ALA A 17 -4.10 -1.14 -2.29
C ALA A 17 -3.44 -0.51 -1.05
N LEU A 18 -2.76 -1.32 -0.25
CA LEU A 18 -1.96 -0.88 0.89
C LEU A 18 -0.49 -0.98 0.51
N ARG A 19 0.12 0.16 0.17
CA ARG A 19 1.50 0.23 -0.27
C ARG A 19 2.39 1.04 0.67
N GLY A 20 3.66 1.04 0.42
CA GLY A 20 4.71 1.76 1.16
C GLY A 20 6.02 0.99 1.13
N THR A 21 7.10 1.66 1.43
CA THR A 21 8.44 1.07 1.53
C THR A 21 8.45 -0.13 2.51
N PRO A 22 9.27 -1.17 2.33
CA PRO A 22 9.47 -2.18 3.36
C PRO A 22 9.78 -1.54 4.72
N GLY A 23 9.15 -2.01 5.80
CA GLY A 23 9.34 -1.45 7.15
C GLY A 23 8.35 -0.36 7.57
N THR A 24 7.49 0.15 6.67
CA THR A 24 6.48 1.17 7.00
C THR A 24 5.27 0.65 7.77
N GLY A 25 5.19 -0.65 8.07
CA GLY A 25 4.13 -1.22 8.92
C GLY A 25 2.91 -1.78 8.18
N LYS A 26 2.98 -1.98 6.86
CA LYS A 26 1.88 -2.52 6.04
C LYS A 26 1.21 -3.76 6.66
N SER A 27 1.97 -4.80 6.92
CA SER A 27 1.41 -6.07 7.42
C SER A 27 0.80 -5.94 8.83
N THR A 28 1.30 -5.03 9.66
CA THR A 28 0.71 -4.74 10.97
C THR A 28 -0.66 -4.07 10.81
N ILE A 29 -0.76 -3.07 9.93
CA ILE A 29 -2.01 -2.38 9.64
C ILE A 29 -2.99 -3.31 8.93
N ALA A 30 -2.55 -4.10 7.96
CA ALA A 30 -3.37 -5.12 7.30
C ALA A 30 -3.94 -6.14 8.30
N GLY A 31 -3.12 -6.59 9.26
CA GLY A 31 -3.56 -7.49 10.34
C GLY A 31 -4.69 -6.90 11.18
N LEU A 32 -4.55 -5.64 11.63
CA LEU A 32 -5.58 -4.96 12.40
C LEU A 32 -6.86 -4.69 11.59
N LEU A 33 -6.72 -4.33 10.31
CA LEU A 33 -7.88 -4.20 9.42
C LEU A 33 -8.61 -5.54 9.24
N SER A 34 -7.87 -6.65 9.16
CA SER A 34 -8.45 -8.00 9.11
C SER A 34 -9.30 -8.33 10.34
N GLU A 35 -8.86 -7.91 11.53
CA GLU A 35 -9.63 -8.08 12.78
C GLU A 35 -10.96 -7.30 12.77
N THR A 36 -11.06 -6.26 11.94
CA THR A 36 -12.27 -5.46 11.77
C THR A 36 -13.16 -5.90 10.61
N GLY A 37 -12.84 -7.05 9.97
CA GLY A 37 -13.66 -7.66 8.94
C GLY A 37 -13.21 -7.42 7.50
N PHE A 38 -12.02 -6.84 7.29
CA PHE A 38 -11.44 -6.74 5.96
C PHE A 38 -10.81 -8.09 5.56
N GLU A 39 -11.05 -8.52 4.32
CA GLU A 39 -10.26 -9.58 3.71
C GLU A 39 -8.87 -9.02 3.34
N VAL A 40 -7.81 -9.78 3.62
CA VAL A 40 -6.44 -9.38 3.28
C VAL A 40 -5.87 -10.35 2.27
N LEU A 41 -5.49 -9.84 1.11
CA LEU A 41 -4.77 -10.54 0.06
C LEU A 41 -3.37 -9.92 -0.07
N THR A 42 -2.38 -10.72 -0.43
CA THR A 42 -1.05 -10.20 -0.76
C THR A 42 -0.80 -10.29 -2.26
N VAL A 43 0.05 -9.41 -2.80
CA VAL A 43 0.44 -9.46 -4.21
C VAL A 43 1.03 -10.84 -4.55
N GLU A 44 1.82 -11.41 -3.64
CA GLU A 44 2.42 -12.74 -3.78
C GLU A 44 1.34 -13.83 -3.84
N SER A 45 0.34 -13.79 -2.96
CA SER A 45 -0.75 -14.78 -2.95
C SER A 45 -1.60 -14.69 -4.21
N LEU A 46 -1.83 -13.48 -4.72
CA LEU A 46 -2.55 -13.26 -5.98
C LEU A 46 -1.76 -13.79 -7.18
N ALA A 47 -0.44 -13.56 -7.21
CA ALA A 47 0.43 -14.11 -8.24
C ALA A 47 0.45 -15.64 -8.21
N GLU A 48 0.48 -16.24 -7.03
CA GLU A 48 0.41 -17.70 -6.87
C GLU A 48 -0.91 -18.29 -7.35
N GLN A 49 -2.04 -17.67 -7.00
CA GLN A 49 -3.39 -18.11 -7.42
C GLN A 49 -3.61 -18.03 -8.93
N ASN A 50 -2.87 -17.16 -9.61
CA ASN A 50 -2.95 -16.98 -11.06
C ASN A 50 -1.82 -17.67 -11.84
N ASP A 51 -1.04 -18.56 -11.22
CA ASP A 51 0.10 -19.25 -11.80
C ASP A 51 1.19 -18.30 -12.34
N LEU A 52 1.27 -17.11 -11.78
CA LEU A 52 2.24 -16.05 -12.13
C LEU A 52 3.34 -15.93 -11.04
N LYS A 53 3.75 -17.05 -10.46
CA LYS A 53 4.85 -17.06 -9.49
C LYS A 53 6.10 -16.46 -10.11
N GLY A 54 6.56 -15.39 -9.49
CA GLY A 54 7.82 -14.78 -9.84
C GLY A 54 9.02 -15.68 -9.53
N TYR A 55 10.17 -15.25 -9.94
CA TYR A 55 11.44 -15.87 -9.53
C TYR A 55 12.05 -15.10 -8.37
N LEU A 56 12.81 -15.81 -7.55
CA LEU A 56 13.58 -15.19 -6.48
C LEU A 56 14.80 -14.49 -7.08
N ASP A 57 14.92 -13.20 -6.88
CA ASP A 57 16.13 -12.49 -7.16
C ASP A 57 17.21 -12.94 -6.16
N LEU A 58 18.31 -13.47 -6.66
CA LEU A 58 19.38 -14.02 -5.83
C LEU A 58 20.27 -12.93 -5.21
N GLU A 59 20.23 -11.71 -5.73
CA GLU A 59 21.04 -10.60 -5.22
C GLU A 59 20.39 -9.96 -4.00
N ASP A 60 19.06 -9.76 -4.03
CA ASP A 60 18.37 -9.09 -2.95
C ASP A 60 17.37 -9.97 -2.19
N GLY A 61 17.14 -11.20 -2.65
CA GLY A 61 16.22 -12.16 -2.05
C GLY A 61 14.73 -11.75 -2.20
N ALA A 62 14.42 -10.82 -3.08
CA ALA A 62 13.05 -10.40 -3.36
C ALA A 62 12.39 -11.33 -4.38
N LEU A 63 11.09 -11.54 -4.23
CA LEU A 63 10.28 -12.21 -5.24
C LEU A 63 9.93 -11.21 -6.35
N VAL A 64 10.43 -11.46 -7.56
CA VAL A 64 10.10 -10.65 -8.74
C VAL A 64 8.76 -11.14 -9.31
N ILE A 65 7.77 -10.30 -9.30
CA ILE A 65 6.41 -10.59 -9.83
C ILE A 65 6.18 -9.72 -11.06
N ASP A 66 5.69 -10.34 -12.13
CA ASP A 66 5.23 -9.61 -13.31
C ASP A 66 3.86 -8.98 -13.00
N THR A 67 3.89 -7.70 -12.60
CA THR A 67 2.70 -6.94 -12.20
C THR A 67 1.77 -6.66 -13.38
N ASP A 68 2.29 -6.51 -14.60
CA ASP A 68 1.49 -6.30 -15.79
C ASP A 68 0.69 -7.55 -16.15
N ALA A 69 1.33 -8.73 -16.13
CA ALA A 69 0.66 -10.00 -16.33
C ALA A 69 -0.39 -10.26 -15.24
N LEU A 70 -0.07 -9.93 -13.98
CA LEU A 70 -1.01 -10.09 -12.86
C LEU A 70 -2.20 -9.12 -12.98
N HIS A 71 -1.94 -7.86 -13.35
CA HIS A 71 -3.01 -6.89 -13.64
C HIS A 71 -3.96 -7.40 -14.73
N GLN A 72 -3.41 -7.92 -15.84
CA GLN A 72 -4.21 -8.48 -16.93
C GLN A 72 -5.05 -9.67 -16.47
N ALA A 73 -4.47 -10.58 -15.69
CA ALA A 73 -5.18 -11.74 -15.16
C ALA A 73 -6.33 -11.37 -14.22
N LEU A 74 -6.17 -10.29 -13.44
CA LEU A 74 -7.17 -9.82 -12.49
C LEU A 74 -8.20 -8.87 -13.11
N SER A 75 -7.93 -8.24 -14.25
CA SER A 75 -8.78 -7.18 -14.82
C SER A 75 -10.19 -7.63 -15.11
N GLU A 76 -10.40 -8.82 -15.68
CA GLU A 76 -11.75 -9.34 -15.96
C GLU A 76 -12.47 -9.85 -14.69
N PRO A 77 -11.87 -10.71 -13.84
CA PRO A 77 -12.51 -11.16 -12.60
C PRO A 77 -12.85 -10.02 -11.64
N TRP A 78 -12.02 -8.98 -11.61
CA TRP A 78 -12.17 -7.85 -10.70
C TRP A 78 -13.09 -6.73 -11.20
N GLN A 79 -13.69 -6.86 -12.38
CA GLN A 79 -14.81 -5.99 -12.80
C GLN A 79 -16.03 -6.15 -11.88
N THR A 80 -16.17 -7.32 -11.25
CA THR A 80 -17.19 -7.53 -10.23
C THR A 80 -16.66 -7.06 -8.88
N SER A 81 -17.44 -6.22 -8.19
CA SER A 81 -17.13 -5.80 -6.83
C SER A 81 -17.01 -7.00 -5.89
N PRO A 82 -16.06 -7.00 -4.95
CA PRO A 82 -15.98 -8.07 -3.95
C PRO A 82 -17.17 -8.03 -3.01
N GLY A 83 -17.45 -9.13 -2.31
CA GLY A 83 -18.57 -9.22 -1.37
C GLY A 83 -18.39 -8.41 -0.07
N GLY A 84 -17.26 -7.75 0.10
CA GLY A 84 -16.89 -6.92 1.26
C GLY A 84 -15.60 -6.16 1.01
N PRO A 85 -15.07 -5.44 2.00
CA PRO A 85 -13.84 -4.69 1.87
C PRO A 85 -12.61 -5.61 1.79
N VAL A 86 -11.76 -5.40 0.80
CA VAL A 86 -10.53 -6.16 0.56
C VAL A 86 -9.32 -5.23 0.62
N ILE A 87 -8.30 -5.64 1.36
CA ILE A 87 -6.96 -5.01 1.36
C ILE A 87 -6.04 -5.84 0.48
N VAL A 88 -5.34 -5.19 -0.43
CA VAL A 88 -4.26 -5.80 -1.20
C VAL A 88 -2.93 -5.29 -0.63
N ASP A 89 -2.29 -6.09 0.22
CA ASP A 89 -1.00 -5.75 0.86
C ASP A 89 0.16 -6.05 -0.08
N GLY A 90 1.00 -5.07 -0.31
CA GLY A 90 2.23 -5.19 -1.07
C GLY A 90 2.71 -3.86 -1.63
N HIS A 91 4.02 -3.69 -1.78
CA HIS A 91 4.58 -2.44 -2.30
C HIS A 91 4.21 -2.19 -3.78
N LEU A 92 3.82 -3.25 -4.52
CA LEU A 92 3.38 -3.20 -5.91
C LEU A 92 1.85 -3.26 -6.06
N SER A 93 1.07 -3.24 -4.97
CA SER A 93 -0.38 -3.46 -4.98
C SER A 93 -1.15 -2.40 -5.79
N HIS A 94 -0.61 -1.19 -5.93
CA HIS A 94 -1.21 -0.09 -6.70
C HIS A 94 -1.20 -0.32 -8.22
N HIS A 95 -0.37 -1.27 -8.72
CA HIS A 95 -0.41 -1.68 -10.13
C HIS A 95 -1.58 -2.63 -10.44
N LEU A 96 -2.26 -3.14 -9.43
CA LEU A 96 -3.40 -4.02 -9.61
C LEU A 96 -4.70 -3.20 -9.72
N PRO A 97 -5.78 -3.75 -10.31
CA PRO A 97 -7.02 -3.01 -10.53
C PRO A 97 -7.80 -2.80 -9.22
N CYS A 98 -7.23 -1.99 -8.32
CA CYS A 98 -7.81 -1.56 -7.06
C CYS A 98 -8.67 -0.30 -7.24
N ASP A 99 -9.52 0.00 -6.24
CA ASP A 99 -10.43 1.15 -6.25
C ASP A 99 -9.81 2.39 -5.59
N ALA A 100 -8.81 2.20 -4.73
CA ALA A 100 -8.12 3.27 -4.00
C ALA A 100 -6.74 2.81 -3.50
N VAL A 101 -5.90 3.78 -3.11
CA VAL A 101 -4.52 3.53 -2.64
C VAL A 101 -4.26 4.23 -1.31
N VAL A 102 -3.81 3.47 -0.33
CA VAL A 102 -3.20 3.98 0.91
C VAL A 102 -1.70 3.82 0.83
N VAL A 103 -0.97 4.91 1.01
CA VAL A 103 0.49 4.94 1.07
C VAL A 103 0.92 5.10 2.52
N LEU A 104 1.64 4.13 3.05
CA LEU A 104 2.26 4.24 4.37
C LEU A 104 3.66 4.81 4.22
N ARG A 105 3.92 5.87 4.97
CA ARG A 105 5.19 6.58 5.02
C ARG A 105 5.84 6.39 6.38
N CYS A 106 7.16 6.48 6.44
CA CYS A 106 7.92 6.42 7.69
C CYS A 106 9.20 7.25 7.55
N SER A 107 9.59 8.00 8.59
CA SER A 107 10.84 8.74 8.50
C SER A 107 12.01 7.80 8.18
N PRO A 108 12.97 8.24 7.35
CA PRO A 108 14.12 7.42 6.95
C PRO A 108 14.87 6.81 8.13
N ASP A 109 15.14 7.59 9.18
CA ASP A 109 15.89 7.15 10.37
C ASP A 109 15.18 6.00 11.11
N VAL A 110 13.86 6.11 11.28
CA VAL A 110 13.05 5.07 11.93
C VAL A 110 12.93 3.84 11.01
N LEU A 111 12.85 4.06 9.71
CA LEU A 111 12.82 2.99 8.72
C LEU A 111 14.11 2.17 8.74
N GLU A 112 15.27 2.83 8.77
CA GLU A 112 16.59 2.18 8.89
C GLU A 112 16.69 1.32 10.14
N SER A 113 16.24 1.84 11.29
CA SER A 113 16.21 1.09 12.56
C SER A 113 15.35 -0.18 12.41
N ARG A 114 14.10 -0.02 11.92
CA ARG A 114 13.16 -1.14 11.74
C ARG A 114 13.67 -2.22 10.78
N LEU A 115 14.33 -1.81 9.69
CA LEU A 115 14.87 -2.76 8.72
C LEU A 115 16.12 -3.46 9.24
N SER A 116 16.99 -2.73 9.96
CA SER A 116 18.18 -3.30 10.61
C SER A 116 17.81 -4.33 11.68
N GLU A 117 16.82 -4.04 12.51
CA GLU A 117 16.28 -4.97 13.50
C GLU A 117 15.69 -6.24 12.89
N ARG A 118 15.18 -6.15 11.66
CA ARG A 118 14.69 -7.30 10.87
C ARG A 118 15.80 -8.09 10.16
N GLY A 119 17.06 -7.68 10.31
CA GLY A 119 18.22 -8.36 9.73
C GLY A 119 18.43 -8.10 8.24
N TYR A 120 17.89 -7.00 7.70
CA TYR A 120 18.18 -6.62 6.32
C TYR A 120 19.64 -6.23 6.15
N GLN A 121 20.22 -6.55 4.99
CA GLN A 121 21.58 -6.15 4.64
C GLN A 121 21.67 -4.62 4.56
N SER A 122 22.82 -4.06 4.94
CA SER A 122 23.02 -2.60 5.03
C SER A 122 22.72 -1.87 3.71
N GLU A 123 23.10 -2.44 2.59
CA GLU A 123 22.82 -1.89 1.25
C GLU A 123 21.30 -1.80 0.98
N LYS A 124 20.54 -2.83 1.37
CA LYS A 124 19.09 -2.86 1.23
C LYS A 124 18.39 -1.91 2.21
N VAL A 125 18.94 -1.75 3.42
CA VAL A 125 18.47 -0.74 4.39
C VAL A 125 18.64 0.65 3.80
N GLN A 126 19.82 0.97 3.31
CA GLN A 126 20.13 2.27 2.72
C GLN A 126 19.26 2.57 1.50
N SER A 127 19.14 1.64 0.56
CA SER A 127 18.36 1.85 -0.66
C SER A 127 16.87 2.08 -0.36
N ASN A 128 16.29 1.38 0.62
CA ASN A 128 14.91 1.62 1.03
C ASN A 128 14.74 2.96 1.75
N SER A 129 15.70 3.36 2.57
CA SER A 129 15.71 4.65 3.26
C SER A 129 15.81 5.82 2.27
N GLU A 130 16.72 5.73 1.29
CA GLU A 130 16.85 6.73 0.22
C GLU A 130 15.59 6.83 -0.64
N TRP A 131 14.97 5.69 -0.99
CA TRP A 131 13.70 5.66 -1.72
C TRP A 131 12.58 6.34 -0.93
N GLU A 132 12.50 6.09 0.37
CA GLU A 132 11.52 6.74 1.24
C GLU A 132 11.78 8.24 1.39
N LEU A 133 13.06 8.64 1.54
CA LEU A 133 13.47 10.04 1.66
C LEU A 133 12.98 10.90 0.49
N ILE A 134 13.13 10.40 -0.73
CA ILE A 134 12.71 11.12 -1.94
C ILE A 134 11.22 10.97 -2.27
N GLY A 135 10.44 10.33 -1.39
CA GLY A 135 9.01 10.10 -1.64
C GLY A 135 8.73 9.12 -2.78
N GLY A 136 9.62 8.15 -3.00
CA GLY A 136 9.57 7.22 -4.14
C GLY A 136 8.24 6.50 -4.33
N SER A 137 7.47 6.30 -3.25
CA SER A 137 6.12 5.74 -3.33
C SER A 137 5.13 6.58 -4.15
N TRP A 138 5.43 7.85 -4.41
CA TRP A 138 4.58 8.74 -5.21
C TRP A 138 5.02 8.85 -6.68
N ASN A 139 6.17 8.30 -7.05
CA ASN A 139 6.65 8.35 -8.45
C ASN A 139 5.73 7.60 -9.42
N GLU A 140 4.91 6.69 -8.89
CA GLU A 140 3.97 5.86 -9.63
C GLU A 140 2.52 6.27 -9.37
N TYR A 141 2.29 7.54 -9.00
CA TYR A 141 0.96 8.07 -8.76
C TYR A 141 0.10 8.05 -10.01
N GLU A 142 -1.11 7.52 -9.89
CA GLU A 142 -2.13 7.50 -10.92
C GLU A 142 -3.32 8.36 -10.49
N ALA A 143 -3.71 9.31 -11.34
CA ALA A 143 -4.80 10.25 -11.04
C ALA A 143 -6.20 9.63 -11.18
N ASP A 144 -6.30 8.42 -11.70
CA ASP A 144 -7.58 7.76 -11.99
C ASP A 144 -8.26 7.19 -10.75
N MET A 145 -7.49 6.98 -9.66
CA MET A 145 -8.00 6.49 -8.40
C MET A 145 -7.61 7.40 -7.22
N PRO A 146 -8.39 7.42 -6.13
CA PRO A 146 -8.07 8.20 -4.94
C PRO A 146 -6.87 7.63 -4.19
N TRP A 147 -5.93 8.51 -3.83
CA TRP A 147 -4.76 8.21 -3.02
C TRP A 147 -4.79 8.98 -1.71
N VAL A 148 -4.24 8.39 -0.65
CA VAL A 148 -3.98 9.05 0.64
C VAL A 148 -2.70 8.53 1.25
N GLU A 149 -1.98 9.34 2.03
CA GLU A 149 -0.81 8.89 2.76
C GLU A 149 -0.96 9.06 4.27
N PHE A 150 -0.32 8.17 5.02
CA PHE A 150 -0.26 8.22 6.48
C PHE A 150 1.16 8.01 6.98
N ASP A 151 1.57 8.86 7.94
CA ASP A 151 2.87 8.79 8.60
C ASP A 151 2.83 7.77 9.74
N THR A 152 3.63 6.72 9.62
CA THR A 152 3.74 5.64 10.62
C THR A 152 4.98 5.78 11.51
N THR A 153 5.69 6.90 11.46
CA THR A 153 6.95 7.12 12.18
C THR A 153 6.80 6.92 13.68
N ALA A 154 5.91 7.70 14.29
CA ALA A 154 5.64 7.70 15.73
C ALA A 154 4.16 7.50 16.05
N SER A 155 3.32 7.24 15.04
CA SER A 155 1.89 7.12 15.22
C SER A 155 1.52 5.79 15.86
N ASP A 156 0.56 5.84 16.75
CA ASP A 156 -0.16 4.68 17.23
C ASP A 156 -0.87 3.99 16.06
N VAL A 157 -0.67 2.69 15.94
CA VAL A 157 -1.16 1.90 14.80
C VAL A 157 -2.68 1.92 14.73
N GLU A 158 -3.35 1.88 15.88
CA GLU A 158 -4.82 1.95 15.99
C GLU A 158 -5.36 3.28 15.46
N SER A 159 -4.65 4.38 15.70
CA SER A 159 -5.00 5.71 15.17
C SER A 159 -4.90 5.76 13.64
N ILE A 160 -3.91 5.07 13.06
CA ILE A 160 -3.78 4.97 11.60
C ILE A 160 -4.92 4.14 11.02
N VAL A 161 -5.23 2.99 11.62
CA VAL A 161 -6.37 2.16 11.22
C VAL A 161 -7.69 2.94 11.30
N ALA A 162 -7.91 3.70 12.37
CA ALA A 162 -9.07 4.58 12.51
C ALA A 162 -9.12 5.66 11.42
N SER A 163 -7.98 6.24 11.05
CA SER A 163 -7.89 7.24 9.98
C SER A 163 -8.17 6.64 8.60
N ILE A 164 -7.65 5.44 8.33
CA ILE A 164 -7.92 4.70 7.08
C ILE A 164 -9.42 4.37 6.98
N THR A 165 -10.01 3.83 8.05
CA THR A 165 -11.45 3.49 8.08
C THR A 165 -12.33 4.71 7.97
N GLY A 166 -11.95 5.84 8.58
CA GLY A 166 -12.62 7.12 8.42
C GLY A 166 -12.59 7.62 6.97
N TRP A 167 -11.42 7.57 6.32
CA TRP A 167 -11.26 7.95 4.92
C TRP A 167 -12.09 7.07 3.97
N ILE A 168 -12.17 5.77 4.24
CA ILE A 168 -13.06 4.85 3.51
C ILE A 168 -14.52 5.25 3.71
N ALA A 169 -14.96 5.49 4.95
CA ALA A 169 -16.33 5.89 5.28
C ALA A 169 -16.74 7.21 4.61
N ASP A 170 -15.78 8.13 4.41
CA ASP A 170 -15.97 9.39 3.69
C ASP A 170 -15.92 9.24 2.16
N GLY A 171 -15.88 8.00 1.65
CA GLY A 171 -15.86 7.68 0.22
C GLY A 171 -14.54 8.05 -0.44
N PHE A 172 -13.44 7.74 0.24
CA PHE A 172 -12.06 8.00 -0.20
C PHE A 172 -11.77 9.51 -0.37
N LYS A 173 -12.25 10.33 0.56
CA LYS A 173 -12.08 11.80 0.53
C LYS A 173 -11.53 12.32 1.87
N PRO A 174 -10.70 13.39 1.81
CA PRO A 174 -10.10 13.96 0.58
C PRO A 174 -9.10 12.97 -0.04
N ALA A 175 -8.93 13.03 -1.36
CA ALA A 175 -7.86 12.34 -2.06
C ALA A 175 -6.66 13.29 -2.23
N SER A 176 -5.46 12.79 -1.98
CA SER A 176 -4.22 13.50 -2.23
C SER A 176 -3.85 13.42 -3.72
N GLN A 177 -3.30 14.50 -4.26
CA GLN A 177 -2.82 14.57 -5.65
C GLN A 177 -1.29 14.65 -5.76
N SER A 178 -0.63 14.77 -4.61
CA SER A 178 0.82 14.85 -4.47
C SER A 178 1.20 14.41 -3.05
N PRO A 179 2.46 14.05 -2.80
CA PRO A 179 2.93 13.80 -1.44
C PRO A 179 2.74 15.04 -0.57
N GLY A 180 2.17 14.85 0.62
CA GLY A 180 2.11 15.87 1.67
C GLY A 180 3.22 15.70 2.70
N ILE A 181 3.92 14.55 2.67
CA ILE A 181 5.06 14.27 3.54
C ILE A 181 6.35 14.46 2.75
N ASP A 182 7.08 15.53 3.05
CA ASP A 182 8.41 15.80 2.54
C ASP A 182 9.44 15.57 3.66
N TRP A 183 10.16 14.46 3.55
CA TRP A 183 11.19 14.12 4.56
C TRP A 183 12.42 15.01 4.45
N ILE A 184 12.75 15.52 3.27
CA ILE A 184 13.91 16.42 3.07
C ILE A 184 13.67 17.73 3.79
N GLU A 185 12.46 18.30 3.67
CA GLU A 185 12.09 19.51 4.37
C GLU A 185 12.07 19.28 5.90
N ARG A 186 11.47 18.16 6.35
CA ARG A 186 11.35 17.83 7.79
C ARG A 186 12.68 17.52 8.49
N MET A 187 13.72 17.09 7.75
CA MET A 187 15.06 16.84 8.28
C MET A 187 15.92 18.09 8.33
N GLY A 188 15.51 19.16 7.66
CA GLY A 188 16.22 20.45 7.61
C GLY A 188 15.85 21.44 8.72
N ASP A 189 14.77 21.14 9.46
CA ASP A 189 14.29 21.91 10.62
C ASP A 189 14.87 21.34 11.94
#